data_669fafca10a24877084900038e9577e3
#
_entry.id   669fafca10a24877084900038e9577e3
#
_cell.length_a   1.000
_cell.length_b   1.000
_cell.length_c   1.000
_cell.angle_alpha   90.00
_cell.angle_beta   90.00
_cell.angle_gamma   90.00
#
_symmetry.space_group_name_H-M   'P 1'
#
loop_
_entity.id
_entity.type
_entity.pdbx_description
1 polymer ?
#
loop_
_entity_poly.entity_id
_entity_poly.type
_entity_poly.pdbx_seq_one_letter_code
_entity_poly.pdbx_strand_id
1 'polypeptide(L)'
;MKSALVLLCCVLGLTLAGRAELAPQKTKLDCDHADMWSVGNETHGVCTGSVVLTGTNLKIVCDRLEFVALGVGDKAGTVPTLEKFKYMIATGHVVIVQGDREATCGRAEVLPHDDKVILTESPVLIDHGTDWTSAGEKITMLRGERRIIVDKSRVTGPAIRDLGFDKPKATSPGDGAAK
;
A
#
# COMPACT_ATOMS: atom_id res chain seq x y z
N MET A 1 23.75 47.16 47.40
CA MET A 1 23.82 45.93 48.18
C MET A 1 22.59 45.11 47.83
N LYS A 2 22.71 44.12 47.07
CA LYS A 2 21.86 42.98 46.67
C LYS A 2 21.88 42.78 45.15
N SER A 3 22.80 41.94 44.74
CA SER A 3 22.94 41.42 43.39
C SER A 3 21.73 40.57 43.03
N ALA A 4 21.05 40.90 41.92
CA ALA A 4 20.06 40.06 41.32
C ALA A 4 20.67 39.35 40.10
N LEU A 5 20.96 38.09 40.28
CA LEU A 5 21.42 37.15 39.25
C LEU A 5 20.27 36.76 38.37
N VAL A 6 20.23 37.27 37.15
CA VAL A 6 19.22 36.89 36.15
C VAL A 6 19.67 35.61 35.46
N LEU A 7 19.06 34.52 35.83
CA LEU A 7 19.25 33.20 35.19
C LEU A 7 18.47 33.13 33.87
N LEU A 8 19.20 33.26 32.76
CA LEU A 8 18.63 33.13 31.41
C LEU A 8 18.44 31.64 31.09
N CYS A 9 17.25 31.12 31.33
CA CYS A 9 16.84 29.76 30.87
C CYS A 9 16.60 29.78 29.37
N CYS A 10 17.55 29.30 28.59
CA CYS A 10 17.36 28.91 27.20
C CYS A 10 16.52 27.64 27.15
N VAL A 11 15.22 27.81 26.94
CA VAL A 11 14.32 26.68 26.60
C VAL A 11 14.56 26.31 25.14
N LEU A 12 15.37 25.26 24.91
CA LEU A 12 15.44 24.60 23.62
C LEU A 12 14.09 23.90 23.39
N GLY A 13 13.22 24.53 22.60
CA GLY A 13 12.01 23.90 22.09
C GLY A 13 12.38 22.81 21.07
N LEU A 14 12.45 21.55 21.52
CA LEU A 14 12.37 20.42 20.60
C LEU A 14 10.96 20.38 20.00
N THR A 15 10.81 20.89 18.79
CA THR A 15 9.62 20.62 17.97
C THR A 15 9.69 19.18 17.51
N LEU A 16 9.03 18.27 18.25
CA LEU A 16 8.66 16.97 17.72
C LEU A 16 7.71 17.23 16.52
N ALA A 17 8.23 17.09 15.31
CA ALA A 17 7.41 16.96 14.12
C ALA A 17 6.59 15.68 14.27
N GLY A 18 5.41 15.80 14.88
CA GLY A 18 4.44 14.72 14.96
C GLY A 18 4.06 14.34 13.53
N ARG A 19 4.41 13.12 13.13
CA ARG A 19 3.80 12.49 11.97
C ARG A 19 2.31 12.48 12.26
N ALA A 20 1.55 13.27 11.50
CA ALA A 20 0.10 13.23 11.56
C ALA A 20 -0.33 11.82 11.11
N GLU A 21 -0.62 10.96 12.06
CA GLU A 21 -1.29 9.68 11.82
C GLU A 21 -2.68 10.02 11.32
N LEU A 22 -2.95 9.72 10.04
CA LEU A 22 -4.26 9.92 9.43
C LEU A 22 -5.28 9.14 10.27
N ALA A 23 -6.27 9.86 10.80
CA ALA A 23 -7.35 9.23 11.55
C ALA A 23 -7.99 8.12 10.69
N PRO A 24 -8.29 6.94 11.26
CA PRO A 24 -8.85 5.83 10.53
C PRO A 24 -10.17 6.25 9.86
N GLN A 25 -10.19 6.25 8.53
CA GLN A 25 -11.42 6.50 7.77
C GLN A 25 -12.31 5.25 7.83
N LYS A 26 -13.61 5.48 7.90
CA LYS A 26 -14.58 4.39 7.80
C LYS A 26 -14.45 3.73 6.42
N THR A 27 -14.45 2.41 6.38
CA THR A 27 -14.55 1.65 5.14
C THR A 27 -15.90 1.92 4.49
N LYS A 28 -15.89 2.29 3.22
CA LYS A 28 -17.07 2.56 2.41
C LYS A 28 -17.04 1.65 1.18
N LEU A 29 -18.17 1.01 0.90
CA LEU A 29 -18.37 0.16 -0.27
C LEU A 29 -19.59 0.66 -1.02
N ASP A 30 -19.38 1.13 -2.24
CA ASP A 30 -20.42 1.57 -3.17
C ASP A 30 -20.47 0.56 -4.33
N CYS A 31 -21.66 0.21 -4.80
CA CYS A 31 -21.89 -0.65 -5.97
C CYS A 31 -23.35 -0.53 -6.42
N ASP A 32 -23.65 -1.00 -7.62
CA ASP A 32 -25.02 -0.96 -8.15
C ASP A 32 -25.89 -2.04 -7.48
N HIS A 33 -25.31 -3.20 -7.17
CA HIS A 33 -26.01 -4.31 -6.51
C HIS A 33 -25.09 -5.02 -5.52
N ALA A 34 -25.59 -5.27 -4.32
CA ALA A 34 -24.91 -6.03 -3.28
C ALA A 34 -25.80 -7.18 -2.80
N ASP A 35 -25.26 -8.38 -2.77
CA ASP A 35 -25.83 -9.56 -2.15
C ASP A 35 -24.94 -10.04 -1.02
N MET A 36 -25.49 -10.17 0.18
CA MET A 36 -24.74 -10.59 1.36
C MET A 36 -25.53 -11.64 2.14
N TRP A 37 -24.85 -12.71 2.53
CA TRP A 37 -25.43 -13.79 3.34
C TRP A 37 -24.42 -14.29 4.36
N SER A 38 -24.94 -14.87 5.44
CA SER A 38 -24.12 -15.40 6.53
C SER A 38 -24.15 -16.93 6.57
N VAL A 39 -22.98 -17.53 6.76
CA VAL A 39 -22.79 -18.97 6.96
C VAL A 39 -21.97 -19.16 8.26
N GLY A 40 -22.62 -19.59 9.32
CA GLY A 40 -21.97 -19.68 10.61
C GLY A 40 -21.58 -18.32 11.18
N ASN A 41 -20.28 -18.09 11.32
CA ASN A 41 -19.72 -16.79 11.73
C ASN A 41 -19.05 -16.03 10.58
N GLU A 42 -19.27 -16.47 9.35
CA GLU A 42 -18.74 -15.84 8.14
C GLU A 42 -19.84 -15.11 7.41
N THR A 43 -19.53 -13.94 6.90
CA THR A 43 -20.37 -13.19 5.98
C THR A 43 -19.72 -13.22 4.61
N HIS A 44 -20.46 -13.72 3.66
CA HIS A 44 -20.14 -13.70 2.25
C HIS A 44 -20.79 -12.50 1.61
N GLY A 45 -20.10 -11.84 0.70
CA GLY A 45 -20.65 -10.72 -0.04
C GLY A 45 -20.21 -10.74 -1.49
N VAL A 46 -21.13 -10.34 -2.36
CA VAL A 46 -20.90 -10.13 -3.78
C VAL A 46 -21.47 -8.78 -4.15
N CYS A 47 -20.59 -7.88 -4.62
CA CYS A 47 -20.97 -6.57 -5.15
C CYS A 47 -20.71 -6.55 -6.64
N THR A 48 -21.64 -5.99 -7.41
CA THR A 48 -21.55 -5.89 -8.86
C THR A 48 -21.96 -4.52 -9.34
N GLY A 49 -21.36 -4.10 -10.46
CA GLY A 49 -21.59 -2.81 -11.12
C GLY A 49 -20.92 -1.65 -10.40
N SER A 50 -19.98 -1.02 -11.08
CA SER A 50 -19.29 0.20 -10.61
C SER A 50 -18.80 0.12 -9.16
N VAL A 51 -18.19 -1.00 -8.78
CA VAL A 51 -17.81 -1.24 -7.39
C VAL A 51 -16.66 -0.34 -6.98
N VAL A 52 -16.81 0.39 -5.87
CA VAL A 52 -15.78 1.23 -5.27
C VAL A 52 -15.67 0.92 -3.78
N LEU A 53 -14.57 0.30 -3.37
CA LEU A 53 -14.21 0.11 -1.97
C LEU A 53 -13.18 1.17 -1.57
N THR A 54 -13.49 1.94 -0.54
CA THR A 54 -12.60 2.97 0.01
C THR A 54 -12.34 2.68 1.47
N GLY A 55 -11.08 2.69 1.86
CA GLY A 55 -10.61 2.55 3.25
C GLY A 55 -9.55 3.59 3.58
N THR A 56 -8.93 3.48 4.74
CA THR A 56 -7.79 4.32 5.11
C THR A 56 -6.60 4.00 4.19
N ASN A 57 -6.23 4.93 3.32
CA ASN A 57 -5.11 4.77 2.39
C ASN A 57 -5.25 3.58 1.40
N LEU A 58 -6.49 3.19 1.06
CA LEU A 58 -6.79 2.14 0.09
C LEU A 58 -8.05 2.50 -0.68
N LYS A 59 -7.98 2.39 -2.02
CA LYS A 59 -9.14 2.45 -2.89
C LYS A 59 -9.06 1.30 -3.90
N ILE A 60 -10.16 0.56 -4.06
CA ILE A 60 -10.30 -0.49 -5.07
C ILE A 60 -11.50 -0.14 -5.93
N VAL A 61 -11.31 -0.14 -7.23
CA VAL A 61 -12.37 0.01 -8.24
C VAL A 61 -12.39 -1.26 -9.08
N CYS A 62 -13.58 -1.81 -9.37
CA CYS A 62 -13.73 -3.01 -10.21
C CYS A 62 -15.18 -3.15 -10.67
N ASP A 63 -15.42 -4.11 -11.57
CA ASP A 63 -16.79 -4.42 -12.01
C ASP A 63 -17.51 -5.35 -11.03
N ARG A 64 -16.75 -6.22 -10.34
CA ARG A 64 -17.26 -7.18 -9.38
C ARG A 64 -16.28 -7.39 -8.23
N LEU A 65 -16.80 -7.38 -7.01
CA LEU A 65 -16.06 -7.68 -5.78
C LEU A 65 -16.75 -8.81 -5.03
N GLU A 66 -16.04 -9.88 -4.77
CA GLU A 66 -16.44 -10.96 -3.88
C GLU A 66 -15.59 -10.90 -2.61
N PHE A 67 -16.22 -11.12 -1.46
CA PHE A 67 -15.47 -11.17 -0.21
C PHE A 67 -16.08 -12.16 0.79
N VAL A 68 -15.22 -12.63 1.68
CA VAL A 68 -15.63 -13.30 2.91
C VAL A 68 -15.01 -12.59 4.08
N ALA A 69 -15.83 -12.26 5.06
CA ALA A 69 -15.42 -11.60 6.29
C ALA A 69 -15.92 -12.36 7.51
N LEU A 70 -15.21 -12.22 8.63
CA LEU A 70 -15.70 -12.71 9.93
C LEU A 70 -16.76 -11.73 10.44
N GLY A 71 -17.91 -12.27 10.81
CA GLY A 71 -18.98 -11.53 11.46
C GLY A 71 -18.76 -11.46 12.96
N VAL A 72 -19.04 -10.31 13.55
CA VAL A 72 -18.99 -10.06 14.99
C VAL A 72 -20.36 -9.59 15.44
N GLY A 73 -20.81 -10.07 16.60
CA GLY A 73 -22.05 -9.64 17.22
C GLY A 73 -23.19 -10.64 17.10
N ASP A 74 -24.43 -10.14 17.15
CA ASP A 74 -25.64 -10.95 17.16
C ASP A 74 -25.81 -11.72 15.84
N LYS A 75 -25.74 -13.04 15.92
CA LYS A 75 -25.96 -13.95 14.78
C LYS A 75 -27.38 -13.93 14.24
N ALA A 76 -28.32 -13.36 14.98
CA ALA A 76 -29.72 -13.20 14.57
C ALA A 76 -29.99 -11.89 13.82
N GLY A 77 -29.02 -10.97 13.77
CA GLY A 77 -29.13 -9.70 13.08
C GLY A 77 -29.15 -9.89 11.56
N THR A 78 -30.10 -9.25 10.88
CA THR A 78 -30.22 -9.28 9.40
C THR A 78 -29.04 -8.60 8.72
N VAL A 79 -28.41 -7.61 9.38
CA VAL A 79 -27.23 -6.91 8.86
C VAL A 79 -26.02 -7.32 9.69
N PRO A 80 -25.06 -8.06 9.10
CA PRO A 80 -23.88 -8.51 9.82
C PRO A 80 -22.92 -7.34 10.08
N THR A 81 -22.30 -7.36 11.27
CA THR A 81 -21.14 -6.50 11.56
C THR A 81 -19.88 -7.23 11.09
N LEU A 82 -19.13 -6.61 10.18
CA LEU A 82 -17.90 -7.19 9.62
C LEU A 82 -16.69 -6.74 10.45
N GLU A 83 -15.85 -7.69 10.87
CA GLU A 83 -14.63 -7.37 11.63
C GLU A 83 -13.36 -7.48 10.76
N LYS A 84 -13.16 -8.62 10.12
CA LYS A 84 -11.95 -8.92 9.35
C LYS A 84 -12.31 -9.64 8.06
N PHE A 85 -11.74 -9.17 6.97
CA PHE A 85 -11.81 -9.90 5.71
C PHE A 85 -10.88 -11.12 5.74
N LYS A 86 -11.39 -12.28 5.33
CA LYS A 86 -10.60 -13.50 5.11
C LYS A 86 -9.97 -13.49 3.73
N TYR A 87 -10.76 -13.11 2.73
CA TYR A 87 -10.28 -12.85 1.39
C TYR A 87 -11.19 -11.86 0.67
N MET A 88 -10.66 -11.25 -0.37
CA MET A 88 -11.40 -10.45 -1.34
C MET A 88 -10.90 -10.77 -2.75
N ILE A 89 -11.81 -10.86 -3.69
CA ILE A 89 -11.54 -11.08 -5.11
C ILE A 89 -12.22 -9.97 -5.90
N ALA A 90 -11.42 -9.12 -6.54
CA ALA A 90 -11.88 -8.09 -7.45
C ALA A 90 -11.68 -8.56 -8.89
N THR A 91 -12.66 -8.40 -9.75
CA THR A 91 -12.61 -8.79 -11.16
C THR A 91 -13.20 -7.71 -12.05
N GLY A 92 -12.66 -7.61 -13.28
CA GLY A 92 -13.07 -6.65 -14.30
C GLY A 92 -12.57 -5.23 -14.01
N HIS A 93 -11.73 -4.69 -14.88
CA HIS A 93 -11.19 -3.33 -14.83
C HIS A 93 -10.68 -2.92 -13.45
N VAL A 94 -9.94 -3.83 -12.81
CA VAL A 94 -9.48 -3.63 -11.43
C VAL A 94 -8.43 -2.52 -11.38
N VAL A 95 -8.67 -1.52 -10.53
CA VAL A 95 -7.71 -0.47 -10.18
C VAL A 95 -7.58 -0.43 -8.66
N ILE A 96 -6.37 -0.58 -8.16
CA ILE A 96 -6.04 -0.52 -6.74
C ILE A 96 -5.09 0.64 -6.51
N VAL A 97 -5.46 1.58 -5.65
CA VAL A 97 -4.60 2.71 -5.26
C VAL A 97 -4.30 2.60 -3.77
N GLN A 98 -3.02 2.64 -3.42
CA GLN A 98 -2.56 2.62 -2.05
C GLN A 98 -1.36 3.56 -1.87
N GLY A 99 -1.60 4.74 -1.29
CA GLY A 99 -0.59 5.80 -1.20
C GLY A 99 -0.14 6.21 -2.60
N ASP A 100 1.17 6.18 -2.84
CA ASP A 100 1.79 6.52 -4.12
C ASP A 100 1.83 5.35 -5.11
N ARG A 101 1.17 4.23 -4.80
CA ARG A 101 1.14 3.04 -5.65
C ARG A 101 -0.21 2.85 -6.29
N GLU A 102 -0.19 2.51 -7.56
CA GLU A 102 -1.34 2.17 -8.35
C GLU A 102 -1.11 0.83 -9.05
N ALA A 103 -2.11 -0.05 -8.99
CA ALA A 103 -2.09 -1.30 -9.71
C ALA A 103 -3.35 -1.42 -10.57
N THR A 104 -3.17 -1.86 -11.82
CA THR A 104 -4.25 -2.18 -12.73
C THR A 104 -4.15 -3.64 -13.17
N CYS A 105 -5.29 -4.34 -13.29
CA CYS A 105 -5.33 -5.74 -13.74
C CYS A 105 -6.75 -6.16 -14.11
N GLY A 106 -6.93 -7.35 -14.66
CA GLY A 106 -8.27 -7.93 -14.85
C GLY A 106 -8.79 -8.61 -13.58
N ARG A 107 -7.86 -9.14 -12.73
CA ARG A 107 -8.23 -9.85 -11.51
C ARG A 107 -7.21 -9.59 -10.38
N ALA A 108 -7.72 -9.27 -9.20
CA ALA A 108 -6.94 -9.15 -7.97
C ALA A 108 -7.51 -10.05 -6.86
N GLU A 109 -6.63 -10.77 -6.18
CA GLU A 109 -6.96 -11.57 -4.99
C GLU A 109 -6.20 -10.97 -3.79
N VAL A 110 -6.94 -10.61 -2.76
CA VAL A 110 -6.38 -10.09 -1.50
C VAL A 110 -6.61 -11.10 -0.41
N LEU A 111 -5.54 -11.59 0.18
CA LEU A 111 -5.50 -12.60 1.23
C LEU A 111 -4.88 -11.96 2.49
N PRO A 112 -5.69 -11.25 3.31
CA PRO A 112 -5.15 -10.49 4.44
C PRO A 112 -4.45 -11.36 5.49
N HIS A 113 -4.92 -12.60 5.68
CA HIS A 113 -4.33 -13.54 6.63
C HIS A 113 -2.90 -13.94 6.23
N ASP A 114 -2.63 -14.03 4.94
CA ASP A 114 -1.34 -14.41 4.40
C ASP A 114 -0.47 -13.19 4.05
N ASP A 115 -0.94 -11.98 4.39
CA ASP A 115 -0.31 -10.71 3.98
C ASP A 115 0.01 -10.65 2.47
N LYS A 116 -0.88 -11.24 1.66
CA LYS A 116 -0.62 -11.51 0.24
C LYS A 116 -1.64 -10.87 -0.66
N VAL A 117 -1.17 -10.29 -1.76
CA VAL A 117 -1.99 -9.81 -2.87
C VAL A 117 -1.47 -10.42 -4.16
N ILE A 118 -2.38 -10.96 -4.97
CA ILE A 118 -2.07 -11.56 -6.27
C ILE A 118 -2.84 -10.80 -7.34
N LEU A 119 -2.12 -10.30 -8.35
CA LEU A 119 -2.69 -9.63 -9.51
C LEU A 119 -2.43 -10.49 -10.74
N THR A 120 -3.46 -10.70 -11.56
CA THR A 120 -3.43 -11.48 -12.78
C THR A 120 -4.20 -10.76 -13.90
N GLU A 121 -4.17 -11.30 -15.11
CA GLU A 121 -4.82 -10.72 -16.29
C GLU A 121 -4.23 -9.35 -16.64
N SER A 122 -3.00 -9.39 -17.13
CA SER A 122 -2.21 -8.23 -17.56
C SER A 122 -1.96 -7.19 -16.46
N PRO A 123 -1.43 -7.62 -15.31
CA PRO A 123 -1.19 -6.71 -14.20
C PRO A 123 -0.08 -5.71 -14.52
N VAL A 124 -0.31 -4.46 -14.11
CA VAL A 124 0.66 -3.38 -14.12
C VAL A 124 0.67 -2.73 -12.74
N LEU A 125 1.85 -2.53 -12.17
CA LEU A 125 2.06 -1.84 -10.91
C LEU A 125 2.94 -0.61 -11.16
N ILE A 126 2.46 0.55 -10.74
CA ILE A 126 3.15 1.83 -10.85
C ILE A 126 3.44 2.34 -9.44
N ASP A 127 4.67 2.73 -9.19
CA ASP A 127 5.08 3.45 -7.99
C ASP A 127 5.40 4.90 -8.40
N HIS A 128 4.45 5.81 -8.15
CA HIS A 128 4.56 7.22 -8.52
C HIS A 128 5.61 7.98 -7.70
N GLY A 129 5.99 7.46 -6.51
CA GLY A 129 7.02 8.07 -5.67
C GLY A 129 8.43 7.85 -6.22
N THR A 130 8.63 6.80 -7.00
CA THR A 130 9.94 6.40 -7.54
C THR A 130 9.98 6.31 -9.07
N ASP A 131 8.87 6.56 -9.76
CA ASP A 131 8.69 6.44 -11.22
C ASP A 131 9.01 5.04 -11.75
N TRP A 132 8.78 3.99 -10.94
CA TRP A 132 8.94 2.61 -11.37
C TRP A 132 7.61 2.00 -11.80
N THR A 133 7.64 1.32 -12.95
CA THR A 133 6.53 0.54 -13.47
C THR A 133 6.96 -0.92 -13.61
N SER A 134 6.16 -1.84 -13.09
CA SER A 134 6.35 -3.28 -13.22
C SER A 134 5.14 -3.91 -13.89
N ALA A 135 5.33 -4.65 -14.97
CA ALA A 135 4.29 -5.37 -15.68
C ALA A 135 4.71 -6.83 -15.90
N GLY A 136 3.75 -7.75 -15.99
CA GLY A 136 4.03 -9.16 -16.22
C GLY A 136 2.75 -9.98 -16.42
N GLU A 137 2.84 -11.30 -16.36
CA GLU A 137 1.67 -12.18 -16.40
C GLU A 137 0.97 -12.27 -15.04
N LYS A 138 1.76 -12.20 -13.97
CA LYS A 138 1.30 -12.26 -12.60
C LYS A 138 2.21 -11.43 -11.70
N ILE A 139 1.61 -10.67 -10.80
CA ILE A 139 2.32 -9.95 -9.74
C ILE A 139 1.86 -10.49 -8.41
N THR A 140 2.79 -10.94 -7.57
CA THR A 140 2.51 -11.37 -6.19
C THR A 140 3.23 -10.42 -5.23
N MET A 141 2.48 -9.79 -4.35
CA MET A 141 3.00 -8.92 -3.30
C MET A 141 2.88 -9.63 -1.95
N LEU A 142 3.99 -9.78 -1.25
CA LEU A 142 4.07 -10.32 0.11
C LEU A 142 4.38 -9.16 1.06
N ARG A 143 3.35 -8.63 1.70
CA ARG A 143 3.45 -7.38 2.48
C ARG A 143 4.34 -7.54 3.71
N GLY A 144 4.22 -8.66 4.43
CA GLY A 144 5.05 -8.97 5.59
C GLY A 144 6.54 -9.06 5.25
N GLU A 145 6.87 -9.62 4.09
CA GLU A 145 8.25 -9.76 3.60
C GLU A 145 8.75 -8.52 2.82
N ARG A 146 7.89 -7.53 2.55
CA ARG A 146 8.18 -6.39 1.66
C ARG A 146 8.70 -6.85 0.30
N ARG A 147 8.15 -7.93 -0.23
CA ARG A 147 8.61 -8.61 -1.43
C ARG A 147 7.57 -8.53 -2.54
N ILE A 148 8.03 -8.29 -3.75
CA ILE A 148 7.23 -8.32 -4.97
C ILE A 148 7.86 -9.35 -5.90
N ILE A 149 7.05 -10.25 -6.44
CA ILE A 149 7.43 -11.27 -7.41
C ILE A 149 6.62 -10.99 -8.66
N VAL A 150 7.28 -10.87 -9.81
CA VAL A 150 6.64 -10.60 -11.11
C VAL A 150 7.05 -11.68 -12.09
N ASP A 151 6.08 -12.45 -12.56
CA ASP A 151 6.29 -13.50 -13.55
C ASP A 151 6.29 -12.86 -14.96
N LYS A 152 7.25 -13.25 -15.80
CA LYS A 152 7.52 -12.65 -17.13
C LYS A 152 7.63 -11.12 -17.08
N SER A 153 8.47 -10.68 -16.18
CA SER A 153 8.61 -9.29 -15.76
C SER A 153 9.14 -8.37 -16.86
N ARG A 154 8.48 -7.21 -17.00
CA ARG A 154 8.99 -6.01 -17.65
C ARG A 154 8.98 -4.88 -16.63
N VAL A 155 10.16 -4.36 -16.33
CA VAL A 155 10.32 -3.26 -15.37
C VAL A 155 10.89 -2.05 -16.10
N THR A 156 10.27 -0.89 -15.90
CA THR A 156 10.70 0.39 -16.46
C THR A 156 10.83 1.38 -15.32
N GLY A 157 11.85 2.21 -15.35
CA GLY A 157 12.10 3.21 -14.32
C GLY A 157 13.03 4.31 -14.80
N PRO A 158 13.44 5.21 -13.92
CA PRO A 158 14.37 6.28 -14.22
C PRO A 158 15.69 5.75 -14.80
N ALA A 159 16.33 6.55 -15.66
CA ALA A 159 17.61 6.18 -16.23
C ALA A 159 18.68 6.00 -15.14
N ILE A 160 19.30 4.84 -15.11
CA ILE A 160 20.44 4.57 -14.25
C ILE A 160 21.65 5.24 -14.90
N ARG A 161 22.13 6.34 -14.30
CA ARG A 161 23.25 7.12 -14.83
C ARG A 161 24.60 6.60 -14.37
N ASP A 162 24.66 5.97 -13.21
CA ASP A 162 25.89 5.47 -12.60
C ASP A 162 25.57 4.23 -11.76
N LEU A 163 26.27 3.15 -12.04
CA LEU A 163 26.19 1.90 -11.26
C LEU A 163 27.13 1.91 -10.04
N GLY A 164 27.79 3.05 -9.77
CA GLY A 164 28.70 3.21 -8.63
C GLY A 164 30.09 2.63 -8.87
N PHE A 165 30.40 2.19 -10.10
CA PHE A 165 31.71 1.66 -10.45
C PHE A 165 32.71 2.76 -10.87
N ASP A 166 32.22 3.91 -11.31
CA ASP A 166 33.02 5.03 -11.82
C ASP A 166 33.32 6.08 -10.76
N LYS A 167 33.76 5.68 -9.57
CA LYS A 167 34.41 6.65 -8.68
C LYS A 167 35.72 7.06 -9.32
N PRO A 168 35.94 8.35 -9.64
CA PRO A 168 37.24 8.81 -10.10
C PRO A 168 38.28 8.40 -9.05
N LYS A 169 39.28 7.62 -9.47
CA LYS A 169 40.41 7.27 -8.62
C LYS A 169 41.03 8.60 -8.15
N ALA A 170 40.90 8.87 -6.86
CA ALA A 170 41.53 10.05 -6.28
C ALA A 170 43.00 10.04 -6.69
N THR A 171 43.38 10.99 -7.53
CA THR A 171 44.78 11.21 -7.89
C THR A 171 45.47 11.63 -6.62
N SER A 172 46.31 10.76 -6.05
CA SER A 172 47.22 11.14 -4.96
C SER A 172 47.98 12.36 -5.41
N PRO A 173 48.09 13.42 -4.58
CA PRO A 173 49.02 14.52 -4.85
C PRO A 173 50.40 13.93 -4.89
N GLY A 174 50.97 13.93 -6.10
CA GLY A 174 52.29 13.41 -6.31
C GLY A 174 53.33 14.12 -5.42
N ASP A 175 54.16 13.30 -4.83
CA ASP A 175 55.48 13.67 -4.39
C ASP A 175 56.17 14.49 -5.49
N GLY A 176 56.26 15.76 -5.28
CA GLY A 176 56.87 16.74 -6.14
C GLY A 176 57.91 17.55 -5.44
N ALA A 177 59.10 17.04 -5.54
CA ALA A 177 60.31 17.79 -5.62
C ALA A 177 61.11 18.08 -4.33
N ALA A 178 62.07 17.22 -4.11
CA ALA A 178 63.39 17.64 -3.67
C ALA A 178 64.22 18.12 -4.87
N LYS A 179 64.55 19.40 -4.85
CA LYS A 179 65.89 19.89 -5.25
C LYS A 179 65.92 21.40 -5.04
#